data_c8684178243c6a931bf4f3f7f238a288
#
_entry.id   c8684178243c6a931bf4f3f7f238a288
#
_cell.length_a   1.000
_cell.length_b   1.000
_cell.length_c   1.000
_cell.angle_alpha   90.00
_cell.angle_beta   90.00
_cell.angle_gamma   90.00
#
_symmetry.space_group_name_H-M   'P 1'
#
loop_
_entity.id
_entity.type
_entity.pdbx_description
1 polymer ?
#
loop_
_entity_poly.entity_id
_entity_poly.type
_entity_poly.pdbx_seq_one_letter_code
_entity_poly.pdbx_strand_id
1 'polypeptide(L)'
;MKQTRILMLAVILTLCGTMSALAQIDPQVTEIMRKCEKVMSNPAGLEMTMSIEARMVIKLSGITATVSEKSGKSKASMIMKVLGREVKTEEGFDGTQEWSYRHIDLKKKGKEVKDTLTIKKTAKKSESDYDIDFSVDKEYKTATVKVSGRYYELTFTNPIKKDDPKKMVVKIDKDKYYFREMKAKQSGVSMTMTVTKIKFGVSDDVFKFDPKNYPNAIIVRK
;
A
#
# COMPACT_ATOMS: atom_id res chain seq x y z
N MET A 1 44.19 42.65 -13.62
CA MET A 1 42.70 42.71 -13.60
C MET A 1 41.98 41.68 -14.43
N LYS A 2 42.56 41.08 -15.49
CA LYS A 2 41.93 39.99 -16.26
C LYS A 2 41.92 38.61 -15.58
N GLN A 3 42.94 38.30 -14.77
CA GLN A 3 43.06 37.01 -14.05
C GLN A 3 42.02 36.85 -12.93
N THR A 4 41.63 37.93 -12.25
CA THR A 4 40.66 37.87 -11.15
C THR A 4 39.26 37.58 -11.63
N ARG A 5 38.89 37.96 -12.87
CA ARG A 5 37.60 37.68 -13.46
C ARG A 5 37.42 36.22 -13.89
N ILE A 6 38.52 35.60 -14.33
CA ILE A 6 38.55 34.16 -14.71
C ILE A 6 38.40 33.28 -13.47
N LEU A 7 39.06 33.67 -12.35
CA LEU A 7 38.94 32.93 -11.09
C LEU A 7 37.53 33.01 -10.48
N MET A 8 36.87 34.17 -10.57
CA MET A 8 35.46 34.31 -10.14
C MET A 8 34.49 33.48 -10.98
N LEU A 9 34.71 33.40 -12.29
CA LEU A 9 33.86 32.58 -13.16
C LEU A 9 34.05 31.07 -12.90
N ALA A 10 35.28 30.63 -12.59
CA ALA A 10 35.56 29.24 -12.25
C ALA A 10 34.94 28.86 -10.89
N VAL A 11 34.93 29.75 -9.89
CA VAL A 11 34.28 29.50 -8.60
C VAL A 11 32.76 29.45 -8.72
N ILE A 12 32.14 30.23 -9.59
CA ILE A 12 30.68 30.16 -9.84
C ILE A 12 30.33 28.89 -10.58
N LEU A 13 31.13 28.42 -11.54
CA LEU A 13 30.93 27.16 -12.24
C LEU A 13 31.15 25.92 -11.37
N THR A 14 32.08 25.99 -10.38
CA THR A 14 32.28 24.90 -9.40
C THR A 14 31.18 24.85 -8.35
N LEU A 15 30.57 25.98 -7.99
CA LEU A 15 29.41 26.02 -7.10
C LEU A 15 28.11 25.53 -7.77
N CYS A 16 28.00 25.68 -9.11
CA CYS A 16 26.88 25.06 -9.87
C CYS A 16 27.08 23.57 -10.16
N GLY A 17 28.30 23.04 -10.05
CA GLY A 17 28.63 21.65 -10.38
C GLY A 17 28.50 20.65 -9.23
N THR A 18 28.25 21.08 -8.00
CA THR A 18 28.02 20.22 -6.83
C THR A 18 26.65 20.43 -6.21
N MET A 19 25.65 20.72 -7.02
CA MET A 19 24.29 20.35 -6.60
C MET A 19 24.24 18.83 -6.66
N SER A 20 24.78 18.20 -5.63
CA SER A 20 24.41 16.84 -5.23
C SER A 20 22.92 16.72 -5.49
N ALA A 21 22.48 15.61 -6.05
CA ALA A 21 21.06 15.31 -6.22
C ALA A 21 20.40 15.33 -4.82
N LEU A 22 20.15 16.54 -4.31
CA LEU A 22 19.32 16.76 -3.16
C LEU A 22 17.96 16.19 -3.52
N ALA A 23 17.36 15.49 -2.58
CA ALA A 23 16.03 14.93 -2.66
C ALA A 23 15.11 15.90 -3.40
N GLN A 24 14.77 15.56 -4.65
CA GLN A 24 14.00 16.45 -5.52
C GLN A 24 12.60 15.90 -5.66
N ILE A 25 11.83 16.12 -4.62
CA ILE A 25 10.39 15.86 -4.68
C ILE A 25 9.74 17.09 -5.29
N ASP A 26 9.07 16.89 -6.43
CA ASP A 26 8.26 17.93 -7.04
C ASP A 26 7.19 18.38 -6.03
N PRO A 27 7.10 19.68 -5.66
CA PRO A 27 6.10 20.17 -4.71
C PRO A 27 4.66 19.81 -5.10
N GLN A 28 4.38 19.66 -6.39
CA GLN A 28 3.07 19.24 -6.89
C GLN A 28 2.77 17.80 -6.48
N VAL A 29 3.77 16.90 -6.38
CA VAL A 29 3.59 15.53 -5.90
C VAL A 29 3.07 15.53 -4.48
N THR A 30 3.74 16.27 -3.57
CA THR A 30 3.32 16.36 -2.16
C THR A 30 1.90 16.92 -2.02
N GLU A 31 1.55 17.93 -2.80
CA GLU A 31 0.21 18.51 -2.76
C GLU A 31 -0.86 17.51 -3.25
N ILE A 32 -0.58 16.77 -4.34
CA ILE A 32 -1.50 15.74 -4.86
C ILE A 32 -1.66 14.61 -3.84
N MET A 33 -0.57 14.12 -3.23
CA MET A 33 -0.60 13.07 -2.20
C MET A 33 -1.40 13.52 -0.97
N ARG A 34 -1.17 14.74 -0.49
CA ARG A 34 -1.93 15.32 0.63
C ARG A 34 -3.43 15.42 0.34
N LYS A 35 -3.82 15.81 -0.89
CA LYS A 35 -5.24 15.83 -1.30
C LYS A 35 -5.81 14.41 -1.37
N CYS A 36 -5.06 13.46 -1.90
CA CYS A 36 -5.44 12.07 -1.96
C CYS A 36 -5.65 11.52 -0.53
N GLU A 37 -4.69 11.68 0.36
CA GLU A 37 -4.78 11.27 1.76
C GLU A 37 -6.03 11.86 2.43
N LYS A 38 -6.26 13.18 2.30
CA LYS A 38 -7.42 13.87 2.88
C LYS A 38 -8.75 13.26 2.40
N VAL A 39 -8.85 12.89 1.12
CA VAL A 39 -10.07 12.31 0.57
C VAL A 39 -10.23 10.85 0.99
N MET A 40 -9.13 10.10 1.01
CA MET A 40 -9.14 8.68 1.34
C MET A 40 -9.29 8.42 2.84
N SER A 41 -8.80 9.32 3.71
CA SER A 41 -8.99 9.28 5.17
C SER A 41 -10.35 9.84 5.60
N ASN A 42 -11.44 9.39 4.95
CA ASN A 42 -12.78 9.88 5.22
C ASN A 42 -13.29 9.43 6.60
N PRO A 43 -13.74 10.34 7.49
CA PRO A 43 -14.22 9.97 8.84
C PRO A 43 -15.48 9.09 8.83
N ALA A 44 -16.27 9.11 7.74
CA ALA A 44 -17.40 8.18 7.58
C ALA A 44 -16.95 6.74 7.29
N GLY A 45 -15.65 6.52 7.15
CA GLY A 45 -15.04 5.24 6.81
C GLY A 45 -14.87 5.04 5.32
N LEU A 46 -13.84 4.28 4.97
CA LEU A 46 -13.44 3.89 3.63
C LEU A 46 -13.50 2.37 3.49
N GLU A 47 -14.09 1.88 2.42
CA GLU A 47 -13.93 0.51 1.93
C GLU A 47 -13.35 0.56 0.52
N MET A 48 -12.26 -0.18 0.30
CA MET A 48 -11.57 -0.23 -0.98
C MET A 48 -11.34 -1.68 -1.39
N THR A 49 -11.78 -2.02 -2.59
CA THR A 49 -11.49 -3.33 -3.20
C THR A 49 -10.45 -3.16 -4.28
N MET A 50 -9.47 -4.04 -4.29
CA MET A 50 -8.30 -3.98 -5.18
C MET A 50 -8.08 -5.33 -5.86
N SER A 51 -7.66 -5.28 -7.11
CA SER A 51 -7.06 -6.41 -7.82
C SER A 51 -5.54 -6.26 -7.75
N ILE A 52 -4.85 -7.34 -7.41
CA ILE A 52 -3.40 -7.37 -7.29
C ILE A 52 -2.84 -8.40 -8.27
N GLU A 53 -1.86 -7.99 -9.05
CA GLU A 53 -1.04 -8.87 -9.88
C GLU A 53 0.41 -8.77 -9.44
N ALA A 54 1.06 -9.89 -9.23
CA ALA A 54 2.48 -9.96 -8.94
C ALA A 54 3.18 -10.86 -9.97
N ARG A 55 4.34 -10.44 -10.44
CA ARG A 55 5.20 -11.22 -11.32
C ARG A 55 6.57 -11.38 -10.68
N MET A 56 6.93 -12.63 -10.44
CA MET A 56 8.26 -13.06 -10.03
C MET A 56 8.78 -14.01 -11.11
N VAL A 57 9.28 -15.18 -10.75
CA VAL A 57 9.52 -16.29 -11.67
C VAL A 57 8.22 -16.80 -12.27
N ILE A 58 7.15 -16.78 -11.48
CA ILE A 58 5.77 -17.09 -11.91
C ILE A 58 4.88 -15.84 -11.81
N LYS A 59 3.88 -15.77 -12.68
CA LYS A 59 2.83 -14.75 -12.59
C LYS A 59 1.78 -15.20 -11.59
N LEU A 60 1.52 -14.39 -10.56
CA LEU A 60 0.37 -14.52 -9.67
C LEU A 60 -0.66 -13.49 -10.12
N SER A 61 -1.87 -13.95 -10.42
CA SER A 61 -3.00 -13.10 -10.83
C SER A 61 -4.28 -13.59 -10.14
N GLY A 62 -5.34 -12.78 -10.22
CA GLY A 62 -6.61 -13.10 -9.57
C GLY A 62 -6.58 -12.95 -8.05
N ILE A 63 -5.63 -12.15 -7.53
CA ILE A 63 -5.62 -11.76 -6.12
C ILE A 63 -6.61 -10.60 -5.97
N THR A 64 -7.56 -10.76 -5.07
CA THR A 64 -8.50 -9.69 -4.69
C THR A 64 -8.31 -9.38 -3.22
N ALA A 65 -8.12 -8.10 -2.90
CA ALA A 65 -8.07 -7.62 -1.53
C ALA A 65 -9.16 -6.58 -1.30
N THR A 66 -9.76 -6.60 -0.11
CA THR A 66 -10.70 -5.57 0.35
C THR A 66 -10.21 -5.07 1.70
N VAL A 67 -10.07 -3.75 1.82
CA VAL A 67 -9.67 -3.08 3.05
C VAL A 67 -10.79 -2.12 3.44
N SER A 68 -11.16 -2.14 4.72
CA SER A 68 -12.14 -1.25 5.32
C SER A 68 -11.53 -0.59 6.55
N GLU A 69 -11.67 0.72 6.65
CA GLU A 69 -11.17 1.51 7.78
C GLU A 69 -12.20 2.54 8.24
N LYS A 70 -12.32 2.74 9.55
CA LYS A 70 -13.16 3.78 10.16
C LYS A 70 -12.80 4.00 11.62
N SER A 71 -12.49 5.24 11.99
CA SER A 71 -12.29 5.64 13.40
C SER A 71 -11.34 4.72 14.17
N GLY A 72 -10.20 4.38 13.55
CA GLY A 72 -9.18 3.52 14.15
C GLY A 72 -9.51 2.01 14.11
N LYS A 73 -10.69 1.61 13.65
CA LYS A 73 -11.03 0.20 13.36
C LYS A 73 -10.61 -0.14 11.95
N SER A 74 -10.26 -1.40 11.72
CA SER A 74 -9.88 -1.88 10.39
C SER A 74 -10.31 -3.31 10.16
N LYS A 75 -10.53 -3.65 8.89
CA LYS A 75 -10.71 -5.00 8.42
C LYS A 75 -10.10 -5.14 7.04
N ALA A 76 -9.27 -6.14 6.85
CA ALA A 76 -8.70 -6.48 5.56
C ALA A 76 -9.00 -7.94 5.23
N SER A 77 -9.30 -8.23 3.99
CA SER A 77 -9.44 -9.59 3.49
C SER A 77 -8.74 -9.73 2.15
N MET A 78 -8.09 -10.86 1.93
CA MET A 78 -7.46 -11.18 0.67
C MET A 78 -7.83 -12.59 0.25
N ILE A 79 -8.16 -12.76 -1.00
CA ILE A 79 -8.40 -14.05 -1.63
C ILE A 79 -7.45 -14.17 -2.82
N MET A 80 -6.73 -15.28 -2.89
CA MET A 80 -5.86 -15.60 -4.02
C MET A 80 -5.98 -17.07 -4.39
N LYS A 81 -5.68 -17.39 -5.66
CA LYS A 81 -5.54 -18.78 -6.11
C LYS A 81 -4.09 -19.04 -6.47
N VAL A 82 -3.48 -20.01 -5.80
CA VAL A 82 -2.10 -20.45 -6.05
C VAL A 82 -2.14 -21.91 -6.50
N LEU A 83 -1.71 -22.18 -7.73
CA LEU A 83 -1.74 -23.52 -8.32
C LEU A 83 -3.13 -24.18 -8.25
N GLY A 84 -4.19 -23.41 -8.56
CA GLY A 84 -5.58 -23.86 -8.54
C GLY A 84 -6.23 -23.98 -7.15
N ARG A 85 -5.50 -23.65 -6.08
CA ARG A 85 -5.96 -23.73 -4.69
C ARG A 85 -6.25 -22.36 -4.12
N GLU A 86 -7.34 -22.26 -3.38
CA GLU A 86 -7.71 -21.01 -2.73
C GLU A 86 -6.93 -20.81 -1.43
N VAL A 87 -6.42 -19.60 -1.25
CA VAL A 87 -5.90 -19.08 0.00
C VAL A 87 -6.71 -17.85 0.35
N LYS A 88 -7.34 -17.85 1.52
CA LYS A 88 -8.05 -16.71 2.07
C LYS A 88 -7.40 -16.27 3.37
N THR A 89 -7.14 -14.98 3.48
CA THR A 89 -6.71 -14.36 4.73
C THR A 89 -7.68 -13.24 5.09
N GLU A 90 -7.90 -13.06 6.36
CA GLU A 90 -8.68 -11.94 6.89
C GLU A 90 -8.03 -11.46 8.19
N GLU A 91 -7.89 -10.16 8.34
CA GLU A 91 -7.41 -9.52 9.55
C GLU A 91 -8.36 -8.41 9.94
N GLY A 92 -8.46 -8.12 11.22
CA GLY A 92 -9.26 -7.02 11.68
C GLY A 92 -8.92 -6.55 13.08
N PHE A 93 -9.36 -5.32 13.36
CA PHE A 93 -9.29 -4.68 14.65
C PHE A 93 -10.60 -3.93 14.92
N ASP A 94 -11.29 -4.26 15.99
CA ASP A 94 -12.60 -3.66 16.34
C ASP A 94 -12.51 -2.50 17.35
N GLY A 95 -11.28 -2.15 17.78
CA GLY A 95 -11.00 -1.17 18.83
C GLY A 95 -10.65 -1.80 20.16
N THR A 96 -10.86 -3.10 20.36
CA THR A 96 -10.63 -3.83 21.62
C THR A 96 -9.84 -5.11 21.46
N GLN A 97 -9.89 -5.69 20.27
CA GLN A 97 -9.18 -6.92 19.93
C GLN A 97 -8.81 -6.96 18.46
N GLU A 98 -7.74 -7.67 18.17
CA GLU A 98 -7.30 -8.05 16.84
C GLU A 98 -7.65 -9.50 16.57
N TRP A 99 -7.97 -9.82 15.31
CA TRP A 99 -8.05 -11.19 14.83
C TRP A 99 -7.35 -11.34 13.50
N SER A 100 -6.83 -12.54 13.27
CA SER A 100 -6.23 -12.94 12.01
C SER A 100 -6.71 -14.36 11.68
N TYR A 101 -7.37 -14.50 10.53
CA TYR A 101 -7.86 -15.77 10.00
C TYR A 101 -7.10 -16.16 8.76
N ARG A 102 -6.78 -17.44 8.65
CA ARG A 102 -6.14 -18.01 7.48
C ARG A 102 -6.77 -19.32 7.10
N HIS A 103 -7.24 -19.39 5.86
CA HIS A 103 -7.68 -20.60 5.19
C HIS A 103 -6.69 -20.94 4.07
N ILE A 104 -6.31 -22.21 3.95
CA ILE A 104 -5.47 -22.69 2.87
C ILE A 104 -6.04 -24.05 2.43
N ASP A 105 -6.58 -24.10 1.20
CA ASP A 105 -7.00 -25.35 0.58
C ASP A 105 -5.79 -26.20 0.19
N LEU A 106 -5.13 -26.78 1.20
CA LEU A 106 -3.94 -27.62 1.06
C LEU A 106 -4.12 -28.92 1.85
N LYS A 107 -3.71 -30.05 1.22
CA LYS A 107 -3.54 -31.31 1.93
C LYS A 107 -2.03 -31.51 2.21
N LYS A 108 -1.65 -31.62 3.47
CA LYS A 108 -0.30 -31.95 3.89
C LYS A 108 -0.25 -33.42 4.33
N LYS A 109 0.54 -34.25 3.63
CA LYS A 109 0.63 -35.69 3.88
C LYS A 109 -0.75 -36.39 3.90
N GLY A 110 -1.64 -36.03 2.96
CA GLY A 110 -2.99 -36.59 2.85
C GLY A 110 -4.03 -36.05 3.85
N LYS A 111 -3.64 -35.17 4.77
CA LYS A 111 -4.54 -34.53 5.74
C LYS A 111 -4.82 -33.10 5.34
N GLU A 112 -6.05 -32.64 5.51
CA GLU A 112 -6.43 -31.24 5.31
C GLU A 112 -5.67 -30.35 6.31
N VAL A 113 -5.17 -29.21 5.82
CA VAL A 113 -4.63 -28.16 6.68
C VAL A 113 -5.81 -27.44 7.30
N LYS A 114 -5.91 -27.48 8.62
CA LYS A 114 -7.00 -26.80 9.32
C LYS A 114 -6.82 -25.28 9.27
N ASP A 115 -7.93 -24.59 9.13
CA ASP A 115 -7.99 -23.15 9.26
C ASP A 115 -7.52 -22.70 10.63
N THR A 116 -6.91 -21.54 10.69
CA THR A 116 -6.43 -20.97 11.95
C THR A 116 -7.04 -19.59 12.15
N LEU A 117 -7.57 -19.35 13.33
CA LEU A 117 -8.08 -18.06 13.79
C LEU A 117 -7.30 -17.65 15.05
N THR A 118 -6.49 -16.64 14.94
CA THR A 118 -5.78 -16.03 16.07
C THR A 118 -6.55 -14.82 16.58
N ILE A 119 -6.75 -14.73 17.90
CA ILE A 119 -7.42 -13.61 18.55
C ILE A 119 -6.50 -13.05 19.62
N LYS A 120 -6.30 -11.73 19.65
CA LYS A 120 -5.48 -11.02 20.63
C LYS A 120 -6.25 -9.84 21.19
N LYS A 121 -6.42 -9.78 22.51
CA LYS A 121 -6.97 -8.60 23.17
C LYS A 121 -5.93 -7.48 23.17
N THR A 122 -6.28 -6.33 22.64
CA THR A 122 -5.40 -5.16 22.61
C THR A 122 -6.24 -3.89 22.40
N ALA A 123 -5.84 -2.81 23.04
CA ALA A 123 -6.42 -1.49 22.81
C ALA A 123 -5.75 -0.72 21.65
N LYS A 124 -4.68 -1.28 21.09
CA LYS A 124 -3.93 -0.66 19.99
C LYS A 124 -3.77 -1.65 18.85
N LYS A 125 -4.14 -1.22 17.65
CA LYS A 125 -3.91 -1.98 16.41
C LYS A 125 -2.41 -2.24 16.21
N SER A 126 -2.04 -3.48 15.88
CA SER A 126 -0.70 -3.81 15.41
C SER A 126 -0.51 -3.32 13.97
N GLU A 127 0.75 -3.15 13.54
CA GLU A 127 1.02 -2.94 12.11
C GLU A 127 0.50 -4.13 11.30
N SER A 128 -0.16 -3.85 10.19
CA SER A 128 -0.73 -4.85 9.28
C SER A 128 -0.13 -4.69 7.89
N ASP A 129 0.11 -5.79 7.21
CA ASP A 129 0.56 -5.80 5.81
C ASP A 129 -0.48 -5.21 4.84
N TYR A 130 -1.70 -4.96 5.33
CA TYR A 130 -2.81 -4.41 4.55
C TYR A 130 -3.10 -2.94 4.83
N ASP A 131 -2.32 -2.29 5.69
CA ASP A 131 -2.46 -0.85 5.94
C ASP A 131 -2.07 -0.06 4.69
N ILE A 132 -2.95 0.87 4.30
CA ILE A 132 -2.70 1.72 3.15
C ILE A 132 -1.99 2.97 3.64
N ASP A 133 -0.72 3.09 3.31
CA ASP A 133 0.05 4.28 3.60
C ASP A 133 0.02 5.24 2.40
N PHE A 134 -0.48 6.44 2.63
CA PHE A 134 -0.48 7.53 1.66
C PHE A 134 0.73 8.46 1.78
N SER A 135 1.65 8.21 2.72
CA SER A 135 2.85 9.03 2.92
C SER A 135 4.05 8.61 2.07
N VAL A 136 3.80 7.93 0.95
CA VAL A 136 4.82 7.40 0.03
C VAL A 136 5.83 8.45 -0.41
N ASP A 137 5.42 9.73 -0.54
CA ASP A 137 6.31 10.84 -0.87
C ASP A 137 7.41 11.07 0.18
N LYS A 138 7.24 10.60 1.41
CA LYS A 138 8.24 10.69 2.49
C LYS A 138 9.24 9.54 2.49
N GLU A 139 8.99 8.48 1.70
CA GLU A 139 9.84 7.29 1.64
C GLU A 139 10.85 7.32 0.49
N TYR A 140 10.75 8.31 -0.39
CA TYR A 140 11.60 8.44 -1.57
C TYR A 140 12.33 9.79 -1.61
N LYS A 141 13.53 9.79 -2.19
CA LYS A 141 14.34 11.02 -2.37
C LYS A 141 13.94 11.80 -3.63
N THR A 142 13.31 11.13 -4.59
CA THR A 142 12.95 11.75 -5.87
C THR A 142 11.53 11.36 -6.23
N ALA A 143 10.71 12.35 -6.55
CA ALA A 143 9.37 12.14 -7.06
C ALA A 143 9.04 13.17 -8.14
N THR A 144 8.40 12.71 -9.20
CA THR A 144 7.95 13.54 -10.33
C THR A 144 6.49 13.27 -10.64
N VAL A 145 5.83 14.23 -11.25
CA VAL A 145 4.44 14.10 -11.70
C VAL A 145 4.33 14.36 -13.20
N LYS A 146 3.45 13.61 -13.85
CA LYS A 146 2.95 13.92 -15.19
C LYS A 146 1.44 13.72 -15.24
N VAL A 147 0.78 14.45 -16.12
CA VAL A 147 -0.64 14.25 -16.43
C VAL A 147 -0.77 13.20 -17.52
N SER A 148 -1.55 12.15 -17.27
CA SER A 148 -1.83 11.06 -18.20
C SER A 148 -3.34 10.83 -18.29
N GLY A 149 -3.98 11.45 -19.27
CA GLY A 149 -5.43 11.45 -19.42
C GLY A 149 -6.14 12.05 -18.19
N ARG A 150 -6.99 11.24 -17.56
CA ARG A 150 -7.72 11.63 -16.34
C ARG A 150 -6.92 11.44 -15.04
N TYR A 151 -5.64 11.08 -15.11
CA TYR A 151 -4.84 10.77 -13.92
C TYR A 151 -3.63 11.68 -13.80
N TYR A 152 -3.25 11.97 -12.54
CA TYR A 152 -1.87 12.27 -12.19
C TYR A 152 -1.13 10.94 -12.08
N GLU A 153 0.00 10.82 -12.76
CA GLU A 153 0.92 9.69 -12.64
C GLU A 153 2.17 10.18 -11.92
N LEU A 154 2.31 9.76 -10.66
CA LEU A 154 3.42 10.10 -9.78
C LEU A 154 4.45 9.00 -9.87
N THR A 155 5.70 9.36 -10.14
CA THR A 155 6.82 8.41 -10.20
C THR A 155 7.78 8.70 -9.07
N PHE A 156 8.00 7.70 -8.21
CA PHE A 156 8.91 7.73 -7.08
C PHE A 156 10.12 6.87 -7.39
N THR A 157 11.32 7.40 -7.10
CA THR A 157 12.60 6.72 -7.29
C THR A 157 13.56 7.08 -6.16
N ASN A 158 14.67 6.33 -6.07
CA ASN A 158 15.66 6.53 -5.01
C ASN A 158 15.05 6.38 -3.60
N PRO A 159 14.62 5.16 -3.22
CA PRO A 159 14.04 4.92 -1.91
C PRO A 159 15.02 5.26 -0.79
N ILE A 160 14.49 5.73 0.35
CA ILE A 160 15.26 6.01 1.56
C ILE A 160 15.71 4.70 2.19
N LYS A 161 14.81 3.74 2.29
CA LYS A 161 15.12 2.40 2.82
C LYS A 161 15.55 1.48 1.67
N LYS A 162 16.55 0.65 1.93
CA LYS A 162 17.12 -0.29 0.93
C LYS A 162 16.10 -1.34 0.46
N ASP A 163 15.17 -1.67 1.34
CA ASP A 163 14.16 -2.72 1.10
C ASP A 163 12.90 -2.18 0.42
N ASP A 164 12.80 -0.88 0.19
CA ASP A 164 11.70 -0.29 -0.57
C ASP A 164 11.90 -0.51 -2.08
N PRO A 165 10.78 -0.53 -2.86
CA PRO A 165 10.84 -0.65 -4.30
C PRO A 165 11.71 0.43 -4.95
N LYS A 166 12.66 0.04 -5.82
CA LYS A 166 13.54 0.99 -6.53
C LYS A 166 12.77 2.00 -7.37
N LYS A 167 11.59 1.61 -7.82
CA LYS A 167 10.67 2.46 -8.57
C LYS A 167 9.24 2.12 -8.17
N MET A 168 8.46 3.15 -7.87
CA MET A 168 7.03 3.06 -7.68
C MET A 168 6.32 4.09 -8.57
N VAL A 169 5.19 3.71 -9.14
CA VAL A 169 4.33 4.60 -9.92
C VAL A 169 2.94 4.54 -9.33
N VAL A 170 2.39 5.70 -8.97
CA VAL A 170 1.05 5.84 -8.39
C VAL A 170 0.18 6.64 -9.34
N LYS A 171 -1.04 6.18 -9.60
CA LYS A 171 -2.06 6.94 -10.34
C LYS A 171 -3.15 7.43 -9.41
N ILE A 172 -3.43 8.72 -9.50
CA ILE A 172 -4.47 9.42 -8.74
C ILE A 172 -5.42 10.10 -9.72
N ASP A 173 -6.73 9.94 -9.51
CA ASP A 173 -7.77 10.59 -10.30
C ASP A 173 -7.67 12.12 -10.13
N LYS A 174 -7.62 12.88 -11.22
CA LYS A 174 -7.41 14.34 -11.19
C LYS A 174 -8.56 15.12 -10.57
N ASP A 175 -9.78 14.62 -10.74
CA ASP A 175 -10.98 15.35 -10.33
C ASP A 175 -11.35 15.04 -8.89
N LYS A 176 -11.19 13.76 -8.50
CA LYS A 176 -11.64 13.25 -7.20
C LYS A 176 -10.51 12.99 -6.22
N TYR A 177 -9.25 13.04 -6.67
CA TYR A 177 -8.06 12.68 -5.90
C TYR A 177 -8.13 11.26 -5.31
N TYR A 178 -8.86 10.35 -5.96
CA TYR A 178 -8.91 8.95 -5.55
C TYR A 178 -7.66 8.21 -6.01
N PHE A 179 -7.06 7.46 -5.10
CA PHE A 179 -6.05 6.48 -5.45
C PHE A 179 -6.64 5.42 -6.41
N ARG A 180 -5.92 5.09 -7.48
CA ARG A 180 -6.43 4.21 -8.53
C ARG A 180 -5.52 3.04 -8.85
N GLU A 181 -4.24 3.25 -8.91
CA GLU A 181 -3.29 2.22 -9.28
C GLU A 181 -1.95 2.48 -8.60
N MET A 182 -1.27 1.41 -8.20
CA MET A 182 0.13 1.44 -7.80
C MET A 182 0.88 0.35 -8.57
N LYS A 183 2.04 0.70 -9.10
CA LYS A 183 3.00 -0.24 -9.68
C LYS A 183 4.31 -0.12 -8.94
N ALA A 184 4.82 -1.22 -8.46
CA ALA A 184 6.11 -1.29 -7.78
C ALA A 184 7.01 -2.33 -8.45
N LYS A 185 8.32 -2.05 -8.48
CA LYS A 185 9.32 -2.98 -9.01
C LYS A 185 10.53 -3.02 -8.10
N GLN A 186 10.89 -4.22 -7.66
CA GLN A 186 12.05 -4.48 -6.79
C GLN A 186 12.65 -5.85 -7.09
N SER A 187 13.98 -5.90 -7.30
CA SER A 187 14.77 -7.16 -7.34
C SER A 187 14.14 -8.30 -8.15
N GLY A 188 13.63 -7.98 -9.37
CA GLY A 188 13.00 -8.98 -10.25
C GLY A 188 11.53 -9.26 -9.96
N VAL A 189 10.97 -8.70 -8.88
CA VAL A 189 9.54 -8.72 -8.59
C VAL A 189 8.89 -7.46 -9.12
N SER A 190 7.77 -7.61 -9.81
CA SER A 190 6.88 -6.48 -10.16
C SER A 190 5.48 -6.74 -9.61
N MET A 191 4.87 -5.72 -9.04
CA MET A 191 3.52 -5.76 -8.51
C MET A 191 2.70 -4.63 -9.12
N THR A 192 1.46 -4.94 -9.47
CA THR A 192 0.45 -3.95 -9.85
C THR A 192 -0.76 -4.13 -8.96
N MET A 193 -1.18 -3.08 -8.30
CA MET A 193 -2.40 -3.01 -7.52
C MET A 193 -3.34 -2.02 -8.18
N THR A 194 -4.55 -2.44 -8.51
CA THR A 194 -5.57 -1.62 -9.17
C THR A 194 -6.82 -1.56 -8.31
N VAL A 195 -7.25 -0.36 -7.94
CA VAL A 195 -8.49 -0.15 -7.20
C VAL A 195 -9.68 -0.34 -8.13
N THR A 196 -10.49 -1.35 -7.83
CA THR A 196 -11.69 -1.70 -8.60
C THR A 196 -12.96 -1.07 -8.04
N LYS A 197 -13.00 -0.82 -6.72
CA LYS A 197 -14.14 -0.21 -6.04
C LYS A 197 -13.68 0.65 -4.87
N ILE A 198 -14.33 1.80 -4.70
CA ILE A 198 -14.21 2.67 -3.53
C ILE A 198 -15.62 2.96 -3.03
N LYS A 199 -15.83 2.83 -1.72
CA LYS A 199 -17.07 3.16 -1.03
C LYS A 199 -16.73 3.95 0.23
N PHE A 200 -17.40 5.06 0.44
CA PHE A 200 -17.39 5.82 1.70
C PHE A 200 -18.65 5.53 2.50
N GLY A 201 -18.61 5.78 3.80
CA GLY A 201 -19.72 5.50 4.69
C GLY A 201 -19.82 4.01 5.05
N VAL A 202 -18.78 3.49 5.72
CA VAL A 202 -18.72 2.10 6.17
C VAL A 202 -19.50 1.92 7.47
N SER A 203 -20.37 0.89 7.55
CA SER A 203 -21.07 0.53 8.78
C SER A 203 -20.09 -0.01 9.83
N ASP A 204 -20.32 0.29 11.09
CA ASP A 204 -19.55 -0.28 12.21
C ASP A 204 -19.67 -1.81 12.30
N ASP A 205 -20.76 -2.38 11.75
CA ASP A 205 -20.95 -3.84 11.72
C ASP A 205 -19.88 -4.58 10.91
N VAL A 206 -19.24 -3.90 9.95
CA VAL A 206 -18.13 -4.47 9.15
C VAL A 206 -16.96 -4.88 10.04
N PHE A 207 -16.73 -4.14 11.14
CA PHE A 207 -15.61 -4.33 12.05
C PHE A 207 -15.93 -5.23 13.24
N LYS A 208 -17.18 -5.70 13.39
CA LYS A 208 -17.54 -6.61 14.47
C LYS A 208 -16.93 -7.97 14.24
N PHE A 209 -16.18 -8.43 15.21
CA PHE A 209 -15.66 -9.79 15.23
C PHE A 209 -16.73 -10.76 15.73
N ASP A 210 -17.02 -11.80 14.96
CA ASP A 210 -17.87 -12.92 15.40
C ASP A 210 -17.15 -14.25 15.07
N PRO A 211 -16.73 -15.03 16.08
CA PRO A 211 -16.06 -16.31 15.86
C PRO A 211 -16.95 -17.35 15.15
N LYS A 212 -18.28 -17.18 15.16
CA LYS A 212 -19.20 -18.04 14.41
C LYS A 212 -19.01 -17.99 12.90
N ASN A 213 -18.40 -16.91 12.40
CA ASN A 213 -18.06 -16.78 10.97
C ASN A 213 -16.91 -17.70 10.55
N TYR A 214 -16.24 -18.39 11.51
CA TYR A 214 -15.08 -19.24 11.27
C TYR A 214 -15.26 -20.64 11.90
N PRO A 215 -16.34 -21.38 11.56
CA PRO A 215 -16.77 -22.58 12.30
C PRO A 215 -15.76 -23.73 12.28
N ASN A 216 -14.89 -23.79 11.27
CA ASN A 216 -13.91 -24.85 11.08
C ASN A 216 -12.49 -24.47 11.54
N ALA A 217 -12.31 -23.29 12.09
CA ALA A 217 -10.99 -22.79 12.46
C ALA A 217 -10.55 -23.28 13.85
N ILE A 218 -9.27 -23.63 13.96
CA ILE A 218 -8.62 -23.79 15.27
C ILE A 218 -8.42 -22.39 15.85
N ILE A 219 -9.01 -22.14 17.01
CA ILE A 219 -8.92 -20.85 17.70
C ILE A 219 -7.70 -20.82 18.59
N VAL A 220 -6.82 -19.84 18.34
CA VAL A 220 -5.65 -19.53 19.17
C VAL A 220 -5.88 -18.18 19.85
N ARG A 221 -5.86 -18.11 21.18
CA ARG A 221 -5.96 -16.87 21.96
C ARG A 221 -4.59 -16.49 22.51
N LYS A 222 -4.21 -15.23 22.34
CA LYS A 222 -2.94 -14.65 22.82
C LYS A 222 -3.19 -13.52 23.81
#